data_058f75ca6fe98247ac9fa3a3a8642d26
#
_entry.id   058f75ca6fe98247ac9fa3a3a8642d26
#
_cell.length_a   1.000
_cell.length_b   1.000
_cell.length_c   1.000
_cell.angle_alpha   90.00
_cell.angle_beta   90.00
_cell.angle_gamma   90.00
#
_symmetry.space_group_name_H-M   'P 1'
#
loop_
_entity.id
_entity.type
_entity.pdbx_description
1 polymer ?
#
loop_
_entity_poly.entity_id
_entity_poly.type
_entity_poly.pdbx_seq_one_letter_code
_entity_poly.pdbx_strand_id
1 'polypeptide(L)'
;MDEASIRARLVRHWEYSATDQDIAHEIYHEDAVLEFPQSGERFVGVQNFREWRRIYPAKLEFEIRRITGSGSVWVAENSISYDGGPWNLTVSILEFRGDKVTHERIYITQPWDAPGWRARWRDQSVVAR
;
A
#
# COMPACT_ATOMS: atom_id res chain seq x y z
N MET A 1 -12.38 15.04 -8.39
CA MET A 1 -11.18 14.69 -9.18
C MET A 1 -11.47 13.44 -9.97
N ASP A 2 -11.02 13.35 -11.20
CA ASP A 2 -11.27 12.20 -12.05
C ASP A 2 -10.38 10.99 -11.68
N GLU A 3 -10.73 9.82 -12.22
CA GLU A 3 -10.02 8.58 -11.90
C GLU A 3 -8.57 8.60 -12.36
N ALA A 4 -8.27 9.20 -13.51
CA ALA A 4 -6.90 9.30 -14.02
C ALA A 4 -6.02 10.12 -13.07
N SER A 5 -6.55 11.20 -12.52
CA SER A 5 -5.84 12.06 -11.57
C SER A 5 -5.59 11.35 -10.24
N ILE A 6 -6.57 10.61 -9.74
CA ILE A 6 -6.40 9.82 -8.51
C ILE A 6 -5.36 8.74 -8.72
N ARG A 7 -5.42 8.03 -9.84
CA ARG A 7 -4.44 7.01 -10.17
C ARG A 7 -3.01 7.58 -10.21
N ALA A 8 -2.83 8.72 -10.85
CA ALA A 8 -1.54 9.40 -10.93
C ALA A 8 -1.01 9.79 -9.55
N ARG A 9 -1.88 10.24 -8.65
CA ARG A 9 -1.51 10.56 -7.27
C ARG A 9 -1.07 9.33 -6.48
N LEU A 10 -1.76 8.21 -6.68
CA LEU A 10 -1.40 6.94 -6.03
C LEU A 10 -0.05 6.41 -6.54
N VAL A 11 0.20 6.47 -7.84
CA VAL A 11 1.49 6.10 -8.43
C VAL A 11 2.61 6.96 -7.83
N ARG A 12 2.42 8.28 -7.78
CA ARG A 12 3.38 9.21 -7.19
C ARG A 12 3.65 8.89 -5.72
N HIS A 13 2.61 8.58 -4.96
CA HIS A 13 2.74 8.21 -3.55
C HIS A 13 3.74 7.06 -3.37
N TRP A 14 3.58 5.95 -4.10
CA TRP A 14 4.47 4.81 -3.97
C TRP A 14 5.84 5.02 -4.61
N GLU A 15 5.94 5.81 -5.67
CA GLU A 15 7.23 6.17 -6.24
C GLU A 15 8.17 6.82 -5.22
N TYR A 16 7.61 7.62 -4.31
CA TYR A 16 8.39 8.34 -3.29
C TYR A 16 8.32 7.75 -1.89
N SER A 17 7.52 6.72 -1.66
CA SER A 17 7.30 6.16 -0.31
C SER A 17 8.56 5.64 0.37
N ALA A 18 9.57 5.25 -0.38
CA ALA A 18 10.83 4.77 0.18
C ALA A 18 11.91 5.85 0.28
N THR A 19 11.74 7.00 -0.37
CA THR A 19 12.82 7.96 -0.56
C THR A 19 12.52 9.39 -0.08
N ASP A 20 11.27 9.84 -0.16
CA ASP A 20 10.90 11.21 0.21
C ASP A 20 9.54 11.22 0.89
N GLN A 21 9.56 11.30 2.22
CA GLN A 21 8.33 11.23 3.01
C GLN A 21 7.49 12.50 2.91
N ASP A 22 8.07 13.63 2.58
CA ASP A 22 7.28 14.85 2.35
C ASP A 22 6.43 14.72 1.10
N ILE A 23 7.02 14.26 0.00
CA ILE A 23 6.29 14.02 -1.25
C ILE A 23 5.27 12.88 -1.07
N ALA A 24 5.69 11.77 -0.47
CA ALA A 24 4.82 10.62 -0.27
C ALA A 24 3.57 10.96 0.55
N HIS A 25 3.66 11.90 1.50
CA HIS A 25 2.55 12.25 2.39
C HIS A 25 1.66 13.37 1.88
N GLU A 26 1.94 13.94 0.72
CA GLU A 26 1.07 14.95 0.09
C GLU A 26 -0.33 14.40 -0.22
N ILE A 27 -0.47 13.09 -0.38
CA ILE A 27 -1.73 12.44 -0.72
C ILE A 27 -2.76 12.47 0.42
N TYR A 28 -2.32 12.65 1.67
CA TYR A 28 -3.19 12.54 2.85
C TYR A 28 -3.80 13.86 3.27
N HIS A 29 -5.03 13.81 3.79
CA HIS A 29 -5.57 14.87 4.62
C HIS A 29 -4.75 14.99 5.91
N GLU A 30 -4.73 16.18 6.51
CA GLU A 30 -4.02 16.42 7.77
C GLU A 30 -4.49 15.51 8.90
N ASP A 31 -5.79 15.24 8.95
CA ASP A 31 -6.45 14.41 9.97
C ASP A 31 -6.69 12.96 9.52
N ALA A 32 -5.99 12.51 8.50
CA ALA A 32 -6.15 11.16 7.98
C ALA A 32 -5.90 10.10 9.04
N VAL A 33 -6.53 8.95 8.86
CA VAL A 33 -6.37 7.78 9.72
C VAL A 33 -5.70 6.67 8.92
N LEU A 34 -4.68 6.04 9.52
CA LEU A 34 -3.99 4.89 8.95
C LEU A 34 -4.05 3.74 9.92
N GLU A 35 -4.47 2.57 9.45
CA GLU A 35 -4.61 1.38 10.27
C GLU A 35 -3.82 0.21 9.69
N PHE A 36 -3.23 -0.57 10.59
CA PHE A 36 -2.71 -1.90 10.30
C PHE A 36 -3.60 -2.92 11.02
N PRO A 37 -4.64 -3.45 10.37
CA PRO A 37 -5.55 -4.37 11.06
C PRO A 37 -4.87 -5.62 11.62
N GLN A 38 -3.78 -6.06 11.02
CA GLN A 38 -3.05 -7.25 11.48
C GLN A 38 -2.43 -7.05 12.88
N SER A 39 -1.96 -5.84 13.19
CA SER A 39 -1.42 -5.52 14.53
C SER A 39 -2.43 -4.82 15.42
N GLY A 40 -3.54 -4.32 14.85
CA GLY A 40 -4.51 -3.51 15.56
C GLY A 40 -4.07 -2.06 15.76
N GLU A 41 -2.97 -1.64 15.16
CA GLU A 41 -2.50 -0.26 15.30
C GLU A 41 -3.33 0.71 14.48
N ARG A 42 -3.55 1.88 15.04
CA ARG A 42 -4.27 2.99 14.41
C ARG A 42 -3.52 4.28 14.65
N PHE A 43 -3.19 4.99 13.58
CA PHE A 43 -2.50 6.26 13.64
C PHE A 43 -3.43 7.36 13.12
N VAL A 44 -3.48 8.49 13.84
CA VAL A 44 -4.31 9.63 13.47
C VAL A 44 -3.42 10.84 13.22
N GLY A 45 -3.61 11.46 12.04
CA GLY A 45 -2.88 12.63 11.63
C GLY A 45 -1.65 12.32 10.80
N VAL A 46 -1.53 13.01 9.66
CA VAL A 46 -0.46 12.78 8.69
C VAL A 46 0.94 13.02 9.28
N GLN A 47 1.06 13.93 10.24
CA GLN A 47 2.35 14.20 10.89
C GLN A 47 2.89 12.95 11.60
N ASN A 48 2.00 12.20 12.27
CA ASN A 48 2.38 10.96 12.94
C ASN A 48 2.87 9.92 11.92
N PHE A 49 2.19 9.77 10.77
CA PHE A 49 2.63 8.84 9.71
C PHE A 49 4.01 9.22 9.22
N ARG A 50 4.23 10.49 8.95
CA ARG A 50 5.49 11.01 8.42
C ARG A 50 6.63 10.79 9.41
N GLU A 51 6.40 11.02 10.70
CA GLU A 51 7.40 10.87 11.72
C GLU A 51 7.90 9.43 11.85
N TRP A 52 6.99 8.46 12.02
CA TRP A 52 7.45 7.08 12.19
C TRP A 52 7.96 6.46 10.88
N ARG A 53 7.48 6.92 9.74
CA ARG A 53 8.00 6.45 8.45
C ARG A 53 9.41 6.95 8.17
N ARG A 54 9.76 8.15 8.63
CA ARG A 54 11.12 8.69 8.49
C ARG A 54 12.16 7.89 9.25
N ILE A 55 11.79 7.32 10.39
CA ILE A 55 12.69 6.54 11.23
C ILE A 55 12.48 5.04 11.09
N TYR A 56 11.81 4.62 10.04
CA TYR A 56 11.54 3.20 9.81
C TYR A 56 12.84 2.40 9.86
N PRO A 57 12.92 1.30 10.66
CA PRO A 57 14.19 0.61 10.94
C PRO A 57 14.67 -0.31 9.82
N ALA A 58 14.23 -0.10 8.59
CA ALA A 58 14.65 -0.88 7.44
C ALA A 58 14.60 -0.01 6.18
N LYS A 59 15.42 -0.36 5.20
CA LYS A 59 15.34 0.24 3.87
C LYS A 59 14.22 -0.43 3.10
N LEU A 60 13.21 0.35 2.70
CA LEU A 60 12.05 -0.16 1.98
C LEU A 60 12.23 -0.03 0.48
N GLU A 61 11.69 -1.01 -0.25
CA GLU A 61 11.49 -0.94 -1.69
C GLU A 61 10.05 -1.34 -1.98
N PHE A 62 9.41 -0.62 -2.92
CA PHE A 62 8.04 -0.89 -3.35
C PHE A 62 8.00 -1.16 -4.84
N GLU A 63 7.13 -2.06 -5.24
CA GLU A 63 6.81 -2.30 -6.64
C GLU A 63 5.29 -2.30 -6.78
N ILE A 64 4.76 -1.39 -7.59
CA ILE A 64 3.31 -1.29 -7.84
C ILE A 64 2.91 -2.46 -8.74
N ARG A 65 1.93 -3.25 -8.30
CA ARG A 65 1.41 -4.37 -9.06
C ARG A 65 0.10 -4.00 -9.75
N ARG A 66 -0.83 -3.40 -9.00
CA ARG A 66 -2.16 -3.04 -9.52
C ARG A 66 -2.77 -1.95 -8.66
N ILE A 67 -3.38 -0.98 -9.33
CA ILE A 67 -4.19 0.04 -8.68
C ILE A 67 -5.57 -0.05 -9.30
N THR A 68 -6.59 -0.27 -8.48
CA THR A 68 -7.97 -0.45 -8.91
C THR A 68 -8.88 0.41 -8.05
N GLY A 69 -9.87 1.02 -8.64
CA GLY A 69 -10.86 1.78 -7.86
C GLY A 69 -11.78 2.59 -8.72
N SER A 70 -12.76 3.19 -8.04
CA SER A 70 -13.76 4.07 -8.64
C SER A 70 -14.36 4.93 -7.53
N GLY A 71 -14.65 6.19 -7.85
CA GLY A 71 -15.19 7.09 -6.85
C GLY A 71 -14.19 7.34 -5.72
N SER A 72 -14.65 7.16 -4.48
CA SER A 72 -13.88 7.47 -3.28
C SER A 72 -13.04 6.32 -2.73
N VAL A 73 -13.21 5.10 -3.22
CA VAL A 73 -12.51 3.91 -2.69
C VAL A 73 -11.58 3.33 -3.74
N TRP A 74 -10.32 3.22 -3.35
CA TRP A 74 -9.25 2.68 -4.21
C TRP A 74 -8.46 1.62 -3.48
N VAL A 75 -7.97 0.66 -4.25
CA VAL A 75 -7.16 -0.44 -3.74
C VAL A 75 -5.84 -0.46 -4.50
N ALA A 76 -4.74 -0.46 -3.75
CA ALA A 76 -3.41 -0.63 -4.32
C ALA A 76 -2.83 -1.96 -3.85
N GLU A 77 -2.43 -2.79 -4.81
CA GLU A 77 -1.74 -4.05 -4.55
C GLU A 77 -0.28 -3.87 -4.96
N ASN A 78 0.62 -3.98 -4.01
CA ASN A 78 2.04 -3.76 -4.22
C ASN A 78 2.86 -4.94 -3.68
N SER A 79 4.12 -4.98 -4.08
CA SER A 79 5.14 -5.78 -3.41
C SER A 79 6.01 -4.86 -2.57
N ILE A 80 6.47 -5.34 -1.42
CA ILE A 80 7.37 -4.61 -0.52
C ILE A 80 8.53 -5.50 -0.13
N SER A 81 9.73 -4.92 -0.11
CA SER A 81 10.94 -5.59 0.36
C SER A 81 11.61 -4.76 1.45
N TYR A 82 12.14 -5.44 2.46
CA TYR A 82 12.85 -4.84 3.60
C TYR A 82 14.32 -5.19 3.52
N ASP A 83 15.20 -4.17 3.46
CA ASP A 83 16.67 -4.34 3.41
C ASP A 83 17.15 -5.29 2.32
N GLY A 84 16.52 -5.23 1.13
CA GLY A 84 16.87 -6.10 0.01
C GLY A 84 16.48 -7.57 0.20
N GLY A 85 15.67 -7.86 1.22
CA GLY A 85 15.17 -9.22 1.49
C GLY A 85 14.06 -9.67 0.56
N PRO A 86 13.39 -10.78 0.92
CA PRO A 86 12.30 -11.32 0.09
C PRO A 86 11.16 -10.32 -0.09
N TRP A 87 10.48 -10.41 -1.24
CA TRP A 87 9.31 -9.60 -1.52
C TRP A 87 8.09 -10.14 -0.79
N ASN A 88 7.40 -9.25 -0.11
CA ASN A 88 6.11 -9.50 0.53
C ASN A 88 5.00 -8.84 -0.29
N LEU A 89 3.76 -9.22 -0.04
CA LEU A 89 2.60 -8.66 -0.71
C LEU A 89 1.90 -7.67 0.20
N THR A 90 1.48 -6.53 -0.35
CA THR A 90 0.72 -5.54 0.40
C THR A 90 -0.57 -5.20 -0.31
N VAL A 91 -1.60 -4.88 0.49
CA VAL A 91 -2.86 -4.33 0.00
C VAL A 91 -3.17 -3.11 0.84
N SER A 92 -3.31 -1.96 0.18
CA SER A 92 -3.79 -0.73 0.80
C SER A 92 -5.19 -0.44 0.27
N ILE A 93 -6.13 -0.24 1.19
CA ILE A 93 -7.48 0.21 0.87
C ILE A 93 -7.57 1.67 1.28
N LEU A 94 -7.80 2.55 0.30
CA LEU A 94 -7.73 3.99 0.49
C LEU A 94 -9.08 4.63 0.22
N GLU A 95 -9.52 5.44 1.18
CA GLU A 95 -10.75 6.22 1.05
C GLU A 95 -10.37 7.69 0.86
N PHE A 96 -10.90 8.30 -0.19
CA PHE A 96 -10.64 9.68 -0.55
C PHE A 96 -11.82 10.58 -0.15
N ARG A 97 -11.47 11.81 0.23
CA ARG A 97 -12.41 12.93 0.26
C ARG A 97 -11.82 14.02 -0.64
N GLY A 98 -12.47 14.26 -1.78
CA GLY A 98 -11.89 15.09 -2.83
C GLY A 98 -10.65 14.40 -3.41
N ASP A 99 -9.53 15.09 -3.35
CA ASP A 99 -8.27 14.64 -3.94
C ASP A 99 -7.27 14.08 -2.91
N LYS A 100 -7.70 13.89 -1.66
CA LYS A 100 -6.82 13.43 -0.58
C LYS A 100 -7.43 12.27 0.19
N VAL A 101 -6.55 11.40 0.67
CA VAL A 101 -6.91 10.23 1.47
C VAL A 101 -7.27 10.64 2.88
N THR A 102 -8.43 10.17 3.35
CA THR A 102 -8.89 10.35 4.73
C THR A 102 -8.67 9.11 5.58
N HIS A 103 -8.60 7.94 4.96
CA HIS A 103 -8.47 6.67 5.68
C HIS A 103 -7.72 5.67 4.80
N GLU A 104 -6.74 5.01 5.38
CA GLU A 104 -6.03 3.92 4.72
C GLU A 104 -5.92 2.73 5.66
N ARG A 105 -6.21 1.54 5.13
CA ARG A 105 -5.98 0.26 5.82
C ARG A 105 -4.95 -0.51 5.03
N ILE A 106 -3.88 -0.92 5.71
CA ILE A 106 -2.77 -1.63 5.08
C ILE A 106 -2.68 -3.04 5.63
N TYR A 107 -2.64 -4.01 4.71
CA TYR A 107 -2.38 -5.42 4.99
C TYR A 107 -1.08 -5.82 4.33
N ILE A 108 -0.22 -6.51 5.09
CA ILE A 108 1.06 -6.99 4.59
C ILE A 108 1.14 -8.48 4.88
N THR A 109 1.51 -9.27 3.88
CA THR A 109 1.57 -10.72 4.03
C THR A 109 2.72 -11.30 3.23
N GLN A 110 3.19 -12.47 3.68
CA GLN A 110 4.23 -13.21 2.98
C GLN A 110 3.60 -14.15 1.96
N PRO A 111 4.26 -14.38 0.81
CA PRO A 111 3.88 -15.46 -0.08
C PRO A 111 3.99 -16.81 0.64
N TRP A 112 3.19 -17.79 0.25
CA TRP A 112 3.30 -19.15 0.74
C TRP A 112 3.31 -20.15 -0.41
N ASP A 113 3.78 -21.37 -0.12
CA ASP A 113 3.80 -22.43 -1.11
C ASP A 113 2.39 -22.97 -1.34
N ALA A 114 2.06 -23.22 -2.61
CA ALA A 114 0.75 -23.77 -2.96
C ALA A 114 0.60 -25.19 -2.38
N PRO A 115 -0.48 -25.47 -1.62
CA PRO A 115 -0.68 -26.81 -1.07
C PRO A 115 -0.99 -27.83 -2.17
N GLY A 116 -0.40 -29.04 -2.04
CA GLY A 116 -0.52 -30.07 -3.06
C GLY A 116 -1.92 -30.65 -3.24
N TRP A 117 -2.74 -30.66 -2.17
CA TRP A 117 -4.05 -31.33 -2.19
C TRP A 117 -5.05 -30.76 -3.21
N ARG A 118 -4.87 -29.48 -3.63
CA ARG A 118 -5.74 -28.84 -4.61
C ARG A 118 -5.08 -28.62 -5.97
N ALA A 119 -3.90 -29.21 -6.20
CA ALA A 119 -3.12 -29.03 -7.42
C ALA A 119 -3.86 -29.40 -8.70
N ARG A 120 -4.69 -30.46 -8.65
CA ARG A 120 -5.42 -30.97 -9.83
C ARG A 120 -6.44 -29.98 -10.39
N TRP A 121 -6.89 -29.00 -9.61
CA TRP A 121 -7.84 -27.99 -10.06
C TRP A 121 -7.20 -26.68 -10.48
N ARG A 122 -5.88 -26.54 -10.30
CA ARG A 122 -5.16 -25.32 -10.70
C ARG A 122 -5.10 -25.22 -12.21
N ASP A 123 -5.22 -23.96 -12.70
CA ASP A 123 -4.89 -23.63 -14.07
C ASP A 123 -3.38 -23.85 -14.30
N GLN A 124 -2.98 -24.07 -15.53
CA GLN A 124 -1.58 -24.15 -15.94
C GLN A 124 -0.85 -22.82 -15.80
N SER A 125 -1.58 -21.70 -15.77
CA SER A 125 -1.02 -20.35 -15.63
C SER A 125 -0.43 -20.15 -14.24
N VAL A 126 0.66 -19.38 -14.16
CA VAL A 126 1.30 -19.00 -12.90
C VAL A 126 0.86 -17.58 -12.52
N VAL A 127 0.39 -17.42 -11.28
CA VAL A 127 0.07 -16.10 -10.73
C VAL A 127 1.36 -15.43 -10.26
N ALA A 128 1.56 -14.16 -10.64
CA ALA A 128 2.71 -13.40 -10.21
C ALA A 128 2.67 -13.13 -8.69
N ARG A 129 3.80 -13.27 -8.05
CA ARG A 129 3.97 -13.00 -6.61
C ARG A 129 4.95 -11.88 -6.38
#